data_c3753f5c10cd516a7ee7c428ca3c0c18
#
_entry.id   c3753f5c10cd516a7ee7c428ca3c0c18
#
_cell.length_a   1.000
_cell.length_b   1.000
_cell.length_c   1.000
_cell.angle_alpha   90.00
_cell.angle_beta   90.00
_cell.angle_gamma   90.00
#
_symmetry.space_group_name_H-M   'P 1'
#
loop_
_entity.id
_entity.type
_entity.pdbx_description
1 polymer ?
#
loop_
_entity_poly.entity_id
_entity_poly.type
_entity_poly.pdbx_seq_one_letter_code
_entity_poly.pdbx_strand_id
1 'polypeptide(L)'
;MLSILKGPKFEQILHKAQANWNDFTPTKEEVTTAGIDSSFNNTKFQGIELWATTAVSIKSDGDILVDLHDSGLGSDTDLSRIASKMEIDACEKTVDEVDLVLMDGSLHSQFMTRQSALDAQVVRTMNKK
;
A
#
# COMPACT_ATOMS: atom_id res chain seq x y z
N MET A 1 10.81 -0.33 26.36
CA MET A 1 10.34 0.47 25.20
C MET A 1 10.07 1.95 25.53
N LEU A 2 9.49 2.29 26.68
CA LEU A 2 9.22 3.68 27.12
C LEU A 2 10.48 4.51 27.46
N SER A 3 11.62 3.90 27.77
CA SER A 3 12.86 4.61 28.12
C SER A 3 13.56 5.25 26.90
N ILE A 4 13.27 4.78 25.70
CA ILE A 4 13.84 5.33 24.44
C ILE A 4 13.19 6.67 24.10
N LEU A 5 11.94 6.88 24.53
CA LEU A 5 11.16 8.09 24.28
C LEU A 5 11.43 9.23 25.28
N LYS A 6 12.35 9.05 26.25
CA LYS A 6 12.66 10.04 27.29
C LYS A 6 14.16 10.35 27.45
N GLY A 7 14.99 9.94 26.50
CA GLY A 7 16.45 10.17 26.57
C GLY A 7 16.91 11.44 25.84
N PRO A 8 18.16 11.88 26.12
CA PRO A 8 18.71 13.08 25.46
C PRO A 8 18.72 13.00 23.94
N LYS A 9 18.80 11.81 23.38
CA LYS A 9 18.67 11.58 21.93
C LYS A 9 17.26 11.89 21.39
N PHE A 10 16.23 11.53 22.14
CA PHE A 10 14.85 11.84 21.77
C PHE A 10 14.60 13.35 21.81
N GLU A 11 15.06 14.03 22.85
CA GLU A 11 14.99 15.49 22.99
C GLU A 11 15.67 16.21 21.81
N GLN A 12 16.84 15.74 21.39
CA GLN A 12 17.55 16.28 20.22
C GLN A 12 16.77 16.08 18.92
N ILE A 13 16.17 14.90 18.74
CA ILE A 13 15.35 14.60 17.56
C ILE A 13 14.10 15.47 17.55
N LEU A 14 13.43 15.58 18.70
CA LEU A 14 12.24 16.42 18.86
C LEU A 14 12.55 17.89 18.56
N HIS A 15 13.63 18.40 19.09
CA HIS A 15 14.06 19.78 18.85
C HIS A 15 14.38 20.03 17.35
N LYS A 16 15.04 19.08 16.69
CA LYS A 16 15.29 19.15 15.24
C LYS A 16 14.00 19.07 14.43
N ALA A 17 13.07 18.22 14.83
CA ALA A 17 11.78 18.10 14.16
C ALA A 17 10.97 19.39 14.29
N GLN A 18 10.94 19.99 15.49
CA GLN A 18 10.27 21.27 15.74
C GLN A 18 10.89 22.43 14.94
N ALA A 19 12.23 22.47 14.85
CA ALA A 19 12.94 23.51 14.09
C ALA A 19 12.72 23.41 12.57
N ASN A 20 12.32 22.25 12.06
CA ASN A 20 12.04 22.01 10.65
C ASN A 20 10.54 21.79 10.37
N TRP A 21 9.69 22.05 11.38
CA TRP A 21 8.26 21.93 11.21
C TRP A 21 7.73 23.08 10.37
N ASN A 22 7.02 22.77 9.33
CA ASN A 22 6.30 23.76 8.53
C ASN A 22 4.82 23.72 8.92
N ASP A 23 4.31 24.84 9.41
CA ASP A 23 2.89 25.00 9.63
C ASP A 23 2.17 25.03 8.28
N PHE A 24 1.07 24.31 8.19
CA PHE A 24 0.19 24.35 7.03
C PHE A 24 -1.26 24.60 7.48
N THR A 25 -2.00 25.30 6.67
CA THR A 25 -3.44 25.47 6.87
C THR A 25 -4.14 24.48 5.94
N PRO A 26 -4.88 23.49 6.47
CA PRO A 26 -5.63 22.57 5.64
C PRO A 26 -6.67 23.32 4.80
N THR A 27 -6.68 23.10 3.51
CA THR A 27 -7.79 23.53 2.65
C THR A 27 -8.89 22.49 2.74
N LYS A 28 -10.13 22.95 2.90
CA LYS A 28 -11.30 22.08 2.80
C LYS A 28 -11.71 21.99 1.33
N GLU A 29 -11.12 21.08 0.60
CA GLU A 29 -11.59 20.68 -0.71
C GLU A 29 -12.39 19.39 -0.56
N GLU A 30 -13.57 19.35 -1.15
CA GLU A 30 -14.30 18.09 -1.27
C GLU A 30 -13.66 17.29 -2.39
N VAL A 31 -12.91 16.25 -2.02
CA VAL A 31 -12.28 15.31 -2.94
C VAL A 31 -12.85 13.92 -2.72
N THR A 32 -13.12 13.23 -3.80
CA THR A 32 -13.47 11.82 -3.75
C THR A 32 -12.19 11.01 -3.52
N THR A 33 -12.21 10.13 -2.54
CA THR A 33 -11.05 9.33 -2.18
C THR A 33 -11.36 7.84 -2.22
N ALA A 34 -10.37 7.03 -2.54
CA ALA A 34 -10.43 5.59 -2.39
C ALA A 34 -9.16 5.06 -1.71
N GLY A 35 -9.33 4.06 -0.87
CA GLY A 35 -8.24 3.29 -0.27
C GLY A 35 -8.08 1.94 -0.94
N ILE A 36 -6.85 1.51 -1.14
CA ILE A 36 -6.52 0.20 -1.71
C ILE A 36 -5.68 -0.58 -0.72
N ASP A 37 -6.07 -1.83 -0.51
CA ASP A 37 -5.34 -2.76 0.33
C ASP A 37 -5.42 -4.18 -0.24
N SER A 38 -4.42 -5.01 0.07
CA SER A 38 -4.39 -6.40 -0.30
C SER A 38 -4.14 -7.31 0.90
N SER A 39 -4.57 -8.54 0.79
CA SER A 39 -4.34 -9.56 1.79
C SER A 39 -4.03 -10.88 1.13
N PHE A 40 -3.19 -11.68 1.76
CA PHE A 40 -2.97 -13.05 1.34
C PHE A 40 -2.88 -13.99 2.53
N ASN A 41 -3.21 -15.24 2.28
CA ASN A 41 -3.09 -16.31 3.26
C ASN A 41 -2.71 -17.61 2.56
N ASN A 42 -2.04 -18.49 3.29
CA ASN A 42 -1.73 -19.83 2.82
C ASN A 42 -1.86 -20.85 3.95
N THR A 43 -2.11 -22.08 3.57
CA THR A 43 -2.09 -23.22 4.47
C THR A 43 -1.43 -24.41 3.80
N LYS A 44 -0.64 -25.15 4.57
CA LYS A 44 0.02 -26.39 4.11
C LYS A 44 -0.78 -27.59 4.58
N PHE A 45 -1.13 -28.44 3.66
CA PHE A 45 -1.85 -29.68 3.92
C PHE A 45 -1.19 -30.85 3.17
N GLN A 46 -0.64 -31.81 3.90
CA GLN A 46 0.01 -33.02 3.34
C GLN A 46 1.01 -32.75 2.21
N GLY A 47 1.82 -31.71 2.35
CA GLY A 47 2.82 -31.35 1.35
C GLY A 47 2.34 -30.50 0.19
N ILE A 48 1.05 -30.17 0.15
CA ILE A 48 0.47 -29.24 -0.80
C ILE A 48 0.23 -27.91 -0.08
N GLU A 49 0.56 -26.81 -0.71
CA GLU A 49 0.23 -25.47 -0.23
C GLU A 49 -0.98 -24.93 -0.98
N LEU A 50 -2.02 -24.63 -0.23
CA LEU A 50 -3.20 -23.90 -0.74
C LEU A 50 -3.02 -22.42 -0.37
N TRP A 51 -3.22 -21.52 -1.31
CA TRP A 51 -3.10 -20.09 -1.07
C TRP A 51 -4.28 -19.33 -1.68
N ALA A 52 -4.56 -18.17 -1.10
CA ALA A 52 -5.51 -17.21 -1.62
C ALA A 52 -4.97 -15.79 -1.39
N THR A 53 -5.29 -14.89 -2.31
CA THR A 53 -4.97 -13.47 -2.21
C THR A 53 -6.12 -12.64 -2.72
N THR A 54 -6.30 -11.46 -2.13
CA THR A 54 -7.33 -10.50 -2.50
C THR A 54 -6.74 -9.10 -2.56
N ALA A 55 -7.29 -8.23 -3.39
CA ALA A 55 -7.04 -6.79 -3.34
C ALA A 55 -8.35 -6.05 -3.58
N VAL A 56 -8.63 -5.04 -2.77
CA VAL A 56 -9.85 -4.25 -2.86
C VAL A 56 -9.54 -2.77 -2.96
N SER A 57 -10.42 -2.04 -3.64
CA SER A 57 -10.45 -0.59 -3.64
C SER A 57 -11.82 -0.13 -3.15
N ILE A 58 -11.82 0.69 -2.10
CA ILE A 58 -13.04 1.16 -1.43
C ILE A 58 -13.03 2.68 -1.38
N LYS A 59 -14.10 3.30 -1.82
CA LYS A 59 -14.33 4.74 -1.70
C LYS A 59 -14.63 5.15 -0.27
N SER A 60 -14.44 6.42 0.04
CA SER A 60 -14.73 7.00 1.36
C SER A 60 -16.20 6.91 1.78
N ASP A 61 -17.13 6.72 0.85
CA ASP A 61 -18.55 6.48 1.11
C ASP A 61 -18.89 5.00 1.37
N GLY A 62 -17.91 4.10 1.19
CA GLY A 62 -18.04 2.67 1.40
C GLY A 62 -18.30 1.85 0.13
N ASP A 63 -18.41 2.48 -1.02
CA ASP A 63 -18.60 1.78 -2.29
C ASP A 63 -17.32 1.04 -2.70
N ILE A 64 -17.47 -0.23 -3.06
CA ILE A 64 -16.38 -1.05 -3.59
C ILE A 64 -16.23 -0.77 -5.07
N LEU A 65 -15.10 -0.19 -5.47
CA LEU A 65 -14.78 0.08 -6.87
C LEU A 65 -14.15 -1.12 -7.56
N VAL A 66 -13.26 -1.82 -6.86
CA VAL A 66 -12.52 -2.95 -7.39
C VAL A 66 -12.46 -4.03 -6.32
N ASP A 67 -12.72 -5.26 -6.73
CA ASP A 67 -12.55 -6.47 -5.94
C ASP A 67 -11.83 -7.51 -6.80
N LEU A 68 -10.59 -7.80 -6.46
CA LEU A 68 -9.75 -8.79 -7.12
C LEU A 68 -9.45 -9.93 -6.17
N HIS A 69 -9.51 -11.15 -6.67
CA HIS A 69 -9.12 -12.33 -5.91
C HIS A 69 -8.43 -13.34 -6.81
N ASP A 70 -7.51 -14.08 -6.24
CA ASP A 70 -6.82 -15.19 -6.88
C ASP A 70 -6.51 -16.28 -5.84
N SER A 71 -6.40 -17.50 -6.29
CA SER A 71 -6.09 -18.64 -5.41
C SER A 71 -5.43 -19.78 -6.22
N GLY A 72 -4.68 -20.60 -5.54
CA GLY A 72 -4.02 -21.70 -6.21
C GLY A 72 -3.45 -22.75 -5.27
N LEU A 73 -2.89 -23.77 -5.90
CA LEU A 73 -2.14 -24.84 -5.27
C LEU A 73 -0.69 -24.77 -5.74
N GLY A 74 0.25 -24.93 -4.83
CA GLY A 74 1.67 -24.95 -5.17
C GLY A 74 2.54 -24.87 -3.94
N SER A 75 3.84 -25.10 -4.10
CA SER A 75 4.87 -24.81 -3.13
C SER A 75 5.70 -23.64 -3.62
N ASP A 76 6.20 -22.83 -2.68
CA ASP A 76 7.09 -21.70 -2.95
C ASP A 76 6.51 -20.57 -3.80
N THR A 77 5.20 -20.35 -3.71
CA THR A 77 4.53 -19.21 -4.37
C THR A 77 4.86 -17.91 -3.62
N ASP A 78 5.38 -16.92 -4.34
CA ASP A 78 5.63 -15.58 -3.78
C ASP A 78 4.32 -14.79 -3.67
N LEU A 79 3.57 -15.03 -2.60
CA LEU A 79 2.26 -14.42 -2.34
C LEU A 79 2.35 -12.91 -2.15
N SER A 80 3.43 -12.42 -1.53
CA SER A 80 3.66 -10.98 -1.37
C SER A 80 3.74 -10.28 -2.72
N ARG A 81 4.41 -10.90 -3.69
CA ARG A 81 4.52 -10.38 -5.04
C ARG A 81 3.17 -10.38 -5.77
N ILE A 82 2.39 -11.46 -5.61
CA ILE A 82 1.05 -11.55 -6.22
C ILE A 82 0.15 -10.46 -5.62
N ALA A 83 0.12 -10.33 -4.31
CA ALA A 83 -0.67 -9.33 -3.60
C ALA A 83 -0.29 -7.90 -4.04
N SER A 84 1.01 -7.56 -4.06
CA SER A 84 1.48 -6.24 -4.51
C SER A 84 1.10 -5.96 -5.96
N LYS A 85 1.15 -6.96 -6.84
CA LYS A 85 0.69 -6.80 -8.22
C LYS A 85 -0.80 -6.52 -8.28
N MET A 86 -1.61 -7.23 -7.49
CA MET A 86 -3.06 -7.01 -7.43
C MET A 86 -3.41 -5.62 -6.88
N GLU A 87 -2.67 -5.09 -5.90
CA GLU A 87 -2.83 -3.71 -5.44
C GLU A 87 -2.62 -2.70 -6.57
N ILE A 88 -1.57 -2.88 -7.36
CA ILE A 88 -1.29 -2.01 -8.51
C ILE A 88 -2.36 -2.13 -9.58
N ASP A 89 -2.82 -3.34 -9.88
CA ASP A 89 -3.90 -3.59 -10.83
C ASP A 89 -5.24 -2.97 -10.34
N ALA A 90 -5.50 -3.01 -9.02
CA ALA A 90 -6.63 -2.33 -8.41
C ALA A 90 -6.48 -0.80 -8.49
N CYS A 91 -5.28 -0.27 -8.24
CA CYS A 91 -4.98 1.15 -8.36
C CYS A 91 -5.20 1.66 -9.80
N GLU A 92 -4.71 0.93 -10.81
CA GLU A 92 -4.92 1.29 -12.22
C GLU A 92 -6.40 1.39 -12.60
N LYS A 93 -7.24 0.53 -12.03
CA LYS A 93 -8.69 0.54 -12.27
C LYS A 93 -9.43 1.63 -11.48
N THR A 94 -8.85 2.09 -10.38
CA THR A 94 -9.47 3.06 -9.47
C THR A 94 -9.11 4.51 -9.83
N VAL A 95 -7.93 4.73 -10.40
CA VAL A 95 -7.34 6.06 -10.55
C VAL A 95 -8.17 7.04 -11.37
N ASP A 96 -8.99 6.57 -12.29
CA ASP A 96 -9.86 7.41 -13.12
C ASP A 96 -11.25 7.64 -12.49
N GLU A 97 -11.58 6.95 -11.38
CA GLU A 97 -12.88 6.99 -10.72
C GLU A 97 -12.94 7.95 -9.51
N VAL A 98 -11.78 8.40 -9.03
CA VAL A 98 -11.68 9.26 -7.83
C VAL A 98 -10.57 10.30 -7.98
N ASP A 99 -10.63 11.36 -7.17
CA ASP A 99 -9.63 12.44 -7.20
C ASP A 99 -8.33 12.06 -6.50
N LEU A 100 -8.40 11.19 -5.48
CA LEU A 100 -7.25 10.76 -4.68
C LEU A 100 -7.32 9.27 -4.35
N VAL A 101 -6.25 8.56 -4.68
CA VAL A 101 -6.08 7.16 -4.31
C VAL A 101 -5.03 7.05 -3.21
N LEU A 102 -5.38 6.33 -2.14
CA LEU A 102 -4.51 6.04 -1.01
C LEU A 102 -4.11 4.56 -1.05
N MET A 103 -2.82 4.28 -1.07
CA MET A 103 -2.27 2.93 -0.97
C MET A 103 -1.42 2.83 0.29
N ASP A 104 -1.59 1.75 1.06
CA ASP A 104 -0.69 1.45 2.15
C ASP A 104 0.64 0.89 1.62
N GLY A 105 1.73 1.23 2.28
CA GLY A 105 3.04 0.70 1.98
C GLY A 105 4.13 1.74 1.77
N SER A 106 5.34 1.24 1.65
CA SER A 106 6.54 2.05 1.45
C SER A 106 6.94 2.06 -0.02
N LEU A 107 6.78 3.20 -0.69
CA LEU A 107 7.33 3.42 -2.04
C LEU A 107 8.82 3.08 -2.11
N HIS A 108 9.58 3.45 -1.05
CA HIS A 108 11.01 3.14 -0.97
C HIS A 108 11.27 1.63 -1.02
N SER A 109 10.50 0.83 -0.27
CA SER A 109 10.63 -0.64 -0.30
C SER A 109 10.30 -1.21 -1.67
N GLN A 110 9.30 -0.69 -2.35
CA GLN A 110 8.92 -1.13 -3.69
C GLN A 110 10.02 -0.80 -4.72
N PHE A 111 10.62 0.39 -4.67
CA PHE A 111 11.73 0.75 -5.55
C PHE A 111 13.02 -0.04 -5.29
N MET A 112 13.28 -0.42 -4.03
CA MET A 112 14.51 -1.13 -3.67
C MET A 112 14.48 -2.63 -3.98
N THR A 113 13.32 -3.24 -4.14
CA THR A 113 13.17 -4.68 -4.36
C THR A 113 13.42 -5.14 -5.81
N ARG A 114 13.90 -4.30 -6.71
CA ARG A 114 14.33 -4.63 -8.09
C ARG A 114 13.37 -5.53 -8.87
N GLN A 115 12.10 -5.29 -8.78
CA GLN A 115 11.11 -5.99 -9.61
C GLN A 115 10.77 -5.13 -10.83
N SER A 116 11.63 -5.13 -11.83
CA SER A 116 11.63 -4.19 -12.95
C SER A 116 10.30 -4.04 -13.71
N ALA A 117 9.45 -5.06 -13.72
CA ALA A 117 8.14 -4.99 -14.37
C ALA A 117 7.08 -4.31 -13.48
N LEU A 118 7.09 -4.58 -12.17
CA LEU A 118 6.23 -3.93 -11.18
C LEU A 118 6.59 -2.45 -11.03
N ASP A 119 7.88 -2.14 -10.98
CA ASP A 119 8.37 -0.76 -10.88
C ASP A 119 7.86 0.10 -12.06
N ALA A 120 7.90 -0.44 -13.27
CA ALA A 120 7.41 0.24 -14.46
C ALA A 120 5.88 0.45 -14.43
N GLN A 121 5.12 -0.46 -13.84
CA GLN A 121 3.67 -0.35 -13.69
C GLN A 121 3.32 0.69 -12.61
N VAL A 122 3.99 0.66 -11.44
CA VAL A 122 3.83 1.66 -10.39
C VAL A 122 4.08 3.06 -10.92
N VAL A 123 5.22 3.28 -11.61
CA VAL A 123 5.56 4.60 -12.17
C VAL A 123 4.52 5.05 -13.20
N ARG A 124 4.02 4.15 -14.05
CA ARG A 124 2.97 4.48 -15.01
C ARG A 124 1.66 4.88 -14.33
N THR A 125 1.25 4.13 -13.30
CA THR A 125 0.02 4.41 -12.55
C THR A 125 0.11 5.75 -11.83
N MET A 126 1.23 6.03 -11.16
CA MET A 126 1.46 7.30 -10.47
C MET A 126 1.52 8.52 -11.42
N ASN A 127 1.95 8.34 -12.66
CA ASN A 127 2.03 9.42 -13.65
C ASN A 127 0.69 9.69 -14.36
N LYS A 128 -0.37 8.93 -14.08
CA LYS A 128 -1.72 9.19 -14.63
C LYS A 128 -2.45 10.30 -13.87
N LYS A 129 -2.03 10.62 -12.65
CA LYS A 129 -2.49 11.74 -11.81
C LYS A 129 -1.34 12.72 -11.58
#